data_24a8726c42dc4673835e06a6864eba47
#
_entry.id   24a8726c42dc4673835e06a6864eba47
#
_cell.length_a   1.000
_cell.length_b   1.000
_cell.length_c   1.000
_cell.angle_alpha   90.00
_cell.angle_beta   90.00
_cell.angle_gamma   90.00
#
_symmetry.space_group_name_H-M   'P 1'
#
loop_
_entity.id
_entity.type
_entity.pdbx_description
1 polymer ?
#
loop_
_entity_poly.entity_id
_entity_poly.type
_entity_poly.pdbx_seq_one_letter_code
_entity_poly.pdbx_strand_id
1 'polypeptide(L)'
;MVKSYTFLTSNKQSMSKLMYLKFKLLIFLMFYALLLNGCASNNQYYKSKKPQVKNVILLIGDGMGLSQVSTAFFYNDAIPNFQRFNAIGLIKTSSATDLITDSAAGATAFSTGEKTYNGSIGMNTDTIPQSNIIELVSKRGMKTGVIATSSITHATPASFYAHVKSRELPEEIATWLHKSELDYFAAGGLKFFAQRKDSINYLKKLEENGFIIKTNNLLKDSDLLSNNKYGYLLANDGMPKMSEGRGDFLRNSSKPSLF
;
A
#
# COMPACT_ATOMS: atom_id res chain seq x y z
N MET A 1 -23.76 -84.84 -55.72
CA MET A 1 -23.28 -84.70 -54.35
C MET A 1 -22.14 -83.65 -54.27
N VAL A 2 -22.30 -82.41 -54.75
CA VAL A 2 -21.24 -81.39 -54.86
C VAL A 2 -21.72 -79.95 -54.49
N LYS A 3 -22.91 -79.73 -53.91
CA LYS A 3 -23.42 -78.37 -53.54
C LYS A 3 -23.38 -78.03 -52.07
N SER A 4 -22.85 -78.89 -51.20
CA SER A 4 -22.87 -78.60 -49.73
C SER A 4 -21.60 -78.01 -49.17
N TYR A 5 -20.47 -78.01 -49.86
CA TYR A 5 -19.17 -77.56 -49.30
C TYR A 5 -18.87 -76.07 -49.56
N THR A 6 -19.45 -75.41 -50.51
CA THR A 6 -19.20 -74.00 -50.84
C THR A 6 -19.87 -73.02 -49.89
N PHE A 7 -20.98 -73.44 -49.25
CA PHE A 7 -21.71 -72.53 -48.32
C PHE A 7 -21.02 -72.35 -46.91
N LEU A 8 -20.31 -73.38 -46.44
CA LEU A 8 -19.62 -73.38 -45.17
C LEU A 8 -18.30 -72.57 -45.19
N THR A 9 -17.63 -72.53 -46.33
CA THR A 9 -16.39 -71.79 -46.51
C THR A 9 -16.59 -70.27 -46.59
N SER A 10 -17.71 -69.83 -47.26
CA SER A 10 -18.10 -68.45 -47.39
C SER A 10 -18.45 -67.82 -46.06
N ASN A 11 -19.11 -68.51 -45.16
CA ASN A 11 -19.52 -68.03 -43.84
C ASN A 11 -18.34 -67.86 -42.87
N LYS A 12 -17.32 -68.74 -42.92
CA LYS A 12 -16.11 -68.68 -42.14
C LYS A 12 -15.25 -67.46 -42.51
N GLN A 13 -15.16 -67.11 -43.78
CA GLN A 13 -14.39 -65.99 -44.29
C GLN A 13 -15.08 -64.66 -43.99
N SER A 14 -16.41 -64.59 -43.97
CA SER A 14 -17.20 -63.43 -43.56
C SER A 14 -17.04 -63.14 -42.03
N MET A 15 -17.10 -64.21 -41.21
CA MET A 15 -16.91 -64.06 -39.74
C MET A 15 -15.52 -63.62 -39.40
N SER A 16 -14.46 -64.06 -40.10
CA SER A 16 -13.08 -63.62 -39.83
C SER A 16 -12.86 -62.13 -40.19
N LYS A 17 -13.45 -61.64 -41.26
CA LYS A 17 -13.40 -60.23 -41.67
C LYS A 17 -14.15 -59.34 -40.69
N LEU A 18 -15.30 -59.76 -40.20
CA LEU A 18 -16.07 -59.02 -39.20
C LEU A 18 -15.33 -58.95 -37.84
N MET A 19 -14.70 -60.05 -37.45
CA MET A 19 -13.88 -60.10 -36.21
C MET A 19 -12.64 -59.22 -36.31
N TYR A 20 -11.96 -59.18 -37.46
CA TYR A 20 -10.84 -58.30 -37.75
C TYR A 20 -11.23 -56.80 -37.74
N LEU A 21 -12.41 -56.48 -38.30
CA LEU A 21 -12.94 -55.13 -38.31
C LEU A 21 -13.27 -54.64 -36.89
N LYS A 22 -13.89 -55.50 -36.06
CA LYS A 22 -14.17 -55.22 -34.65
C LYS A 22 -12.89 -55.03 -33.86
N PHE A 23 -11.86 -55.79 -34.12
CA PHE A 23 -10.55 -55.64 -33.45
C PHE A 23 -9.86 -54.32 -33.84
N LYS A 24 -9.88 -53.94 -35.11
CA LYS A 24 -9.38 -52.61 -35.53
C LYS A 24 -10.13 -51.45 -34.90
N LEU A 25 -11.47 -51.56 -34.81
CA LEU A 25 -12.30 -50.54 -34.18
C LEU A 25 -11.98 -50.43 -32.68
N LEU A 26 -11.74 -51.54 -31.99
CA LEU A 26 -11.36 -51.55 -30.58
C LEU A 26 -9.99 -50.90 -30.36
N ILE A 27 -9.01 -51.17 -31.22
CA ILE A 27 -7.68 -50.52 -31.14
C ILE A 27 -7.80 -49.00 -31.39
N PHE A 28 -8.61 -48.60 -32.36
CA PHE A 28 -8.85 -47.20 -32.68
C PHE A 28 -9.51 -46.46 -31.49
N LEU A 29 -10.53 -47.06 -30.87
CA LEU A 29 -11.20 -46.53 -29.69
C LEU A 29 -10.25 -46.45 -28.49
N MET A 30 -9.38 -47.43 -28.31
CA MET A 30 -8.38 -47.43 -27.25
C MET A 30 -7.32 -46.32 -27.45
N PHE A 31 -6.89 -46.11 -28.69
CA PHE A 31 -5.96 -45.04 -29.05
C PHE A 31 -6.61 -43.66 -28.91
N TYR A 32 -7.89 -43.53 -29.29
CA TYR A 32 -8.67 -42.32 -29.11
C TYR A 32 -8.90 -41.99 -27.63
N ALA A 33 -9.16 -43.00 -26.81
CA ALA A 33 -9.27 -42.83 -25.34
C ALA A 33 -7.94 -42.40 -24.69
N LEU A 34 -6.81 -42.88 -25.20
CA LEU A 34 -5.47 -42.43 -24.74
C LEU A 34 -5.18 -40.98 -25.12
N LEU A 35 -5.63 -40.54 -26.30
CA LEU A 35 -5.50 -39.15 -26.72
C LEU A 35 -6.35 -38.18 -25.87
N LEU A 36 -7.53 -38.61 -25.43
CA LEU A 36 -8.40 -37.81 -24.54
C LEU A 36 -7.86 -37.65 -23.13
N ASN A 37 -7.04 -38.56 -22.64
CA ASN A 37 -6.41 -38.46 -21.33
C ASN A 37 -5.13 -37.59 -21.32
N GLY A 38 -4.61 -37.18 -22.49
CA GLY A 38 -3.40 -36.40 -22.63
C GLY A 38 -3.52 -34.92 -22.27
N CYS A 39 -4.74 -34.39 -22.05
CA CYS A 39 -4.99 -32.98 -21.74
C CYS A 39 -5.54 -32.73 -20.35
N ALA A 40 -5.51 -33.67 -19.44
CA ALA A 40 -5.66 -33.36 -18.01
C ALA A 40 -4.32 -32.78 -17.50
N SER A 41 -4.01 -31.53 -17.88
CA SER A 41 -3.00 -30.77 -17.17
C SER A 41 -3.47 -30.66 -15.72
N ASN A 42 -2.83 -31.42 -14.83
CA ASN A 42 -2.91 -31.20 -13.41
C ASN A 42 -2.36 -29.78 -13.14
N ASN A 43 -3.17 -28.76 -13.41
CA ASN A 43 -3.04 -27.47 -12.80
C ASN A 43 -3.35 -27.66 -11.30
N GLN A 44 -2.51 -28.39 -10.59
CA GLN A 44 -2.28 -28.11 -9.19
C GLN A 44 -1.71 -26.69 -9.20
N TYR A 45 -2.60 -25.70 -9.23
CA TYR A 45 -2.29 -24.40 -8.66
C TYR A 45 -1.81 -24.70 -7.25
N TYR A 46 -0.50 -24.75 -7.08
CA TYR A 46 0.11 -24.48 -5.81
C TYR A 46 -0.46 -23.12 -5.41
N LYS A 47 -1.54 -23.11 -4.63
CA LYS A 47 -1.87 -21.98 -3.78
C LYS A 47 -0.69 -21.89 -2.80
N SER A 48 0.42 -21.34 -3.27
CA SER A 48 1.41 -20.82 -2.35
C SER A 48 0.59 -19.85 -1.50
N LYS A 49 0.42 -20.17 -0.23
CA LYS A 49 -0.13 -19.18 0.72
C LYS A 49 0.80 -17.99 0.57
N LYS A 50 0.37 -16.99 -0.23
CA LYS A 50 1.12 -15.74 -0.32
C LYS A 50 1.33 -15.31 1.12
N PRO A 51 2.57 -15.03 1.53
CA PRO A 51 2.82 -14.61 2.90
C PRO A 51 1.88 -13.42 3.16
N GLN A 52 1.07 -13.55 4.20
CA GLN A 52 0.12 -12.50 4.54
C GLN A 52 0.95 -11.29 4.97
N VAL A 53 0.85 -10.19 4.24
CA VAL A 53 1.51 -8.93 4.59
C VAL A 53 0.93 -8.49 5.95
N LYS A 54 1.79 -8.40 6.96
CA LYS A 54 1.40 -8.02 8.32
C LYS A 54 1.55 -6.52 8.56
N ASN A 55 2.61 -5.93 8.02
CA ASN A 55 2.95 -4.52 8.19
C ASN A 55 3.24 -3.89 6.83
N VAL A 56 2.86 -2.62 6.67
CA VAL A 56 3.16 -1.82 5.48
C VAL A 56 3.79 -0.51 5.94
N ILE A 57 4.95 -0.17 5.38
CA ILE A 57 5.62 1.10 5.61
C ILE A 57 5.72 1.82 4.27
N LEU A 58 5.09 3.00 4.19
CA LEU A 58 5.19 3.88 3.03
C LEU A 58 6.14 5.03 3.35
N LEU A 59 7.24 5.14 2.62
CA LEU A 59 8.21 6.22 2.72
C LEU A 59 8.01 7.18 1.56
N ILE A 60 7.67 8.43 1.85
CA ILE A 60 7.43 9.48 0.85
C ILE A 60 8.57 10.50 0.93
N GLY A 61 9.35 10.59 -0.14
CA GLY A 61 10.31 11.67 -0.33
C GLY A 61 9.64 12.83 -1.07
N ASP A 62 9.20 13.86 -0.32
CA ASP A 62 8.51 15.01 -0.90
C ASP A 62 9.46 15.82 -1.80
N GLY A 63 9.04 16.04 -3.06
CA GLY A 63 9.87 16.66 -4.09
C GLY A 63 11.10 15.86 -4.51
N MET A 64 11.26 14.62 -4.05
CA MET A 64 12.42 13.77 -4.31
C MET A 64 12.24 13.00 -5.63
N GLY A 65 12.67 13.60 -6.72
CA GLY A 65 12.70 12.95 -8.04
C GLY A 65 13.97 12.12 -8.26
N LEU A 66 14.11 11.61 -9.50
CA LEU A 66 15.25 10.77 -9.88
C LEU A 66 16.60 11.48 -9.69
N SER A 67 16.67 12.78 -9.96
CA SER A 67 17.89 13.56 -9.76
C SER A 67 18.35 13.59 -8.32
N GLN A 68 17.43 13.78 -7.37
CA GLN A 68 17.72 13.79 -5.95
C GLN A 68 18.16 12.41 -5.46
N VAL A 69 17.52 11.34 -5.93
CA VAL A 69 17.94 9.96 -5.64
C VAL A 69 19.34 9.70 -6.19
N SER A 70 19.60 10.09 -7.44
CA SER A 70 20.91 9.91 -8.09
C SER A 70 22.03 10.67 -7.37
N THR A 71 21.73 11.87 -6.86
CA THR A 71 22.70 12.68 -6.09
C THR A 71 23.25 11.91 -4.88
N ALA A 72 22.41 11.11 -4.20
CA ALA A 72 22.85 10.31 -3.07
C ALA A 72 23.90 9.23 -3.48
N PHE A 73 23.84 8.71 -4.69
CA PHE A 73 24.81 7.75 -5.19
C PHE A 73 26.15 8.38 -5.58
N PHE A 74 26.15 9.66 -5.98
CA PHE A 74 27.37 10.35 -6.43
C PHE A 74 28.13 11.05 -5.30
N TYR A 75 27.42 11.54 -4.28
CA TYR A 75 27.99 12.44 -3.28
C TYR A 75 28.00 11.85 -1.87
N ASN A 76 27.48 10.65 -1.66
CA ASN A 76 27.52 10.01 -0.35
C ASN A 76 28.70 9.06 -0.26
N ASP A 77 29.44 9.10 0.87
CA ASP A 77 30.56 8.19 1.10
C ASP A 77 30.13 6.73 1.29
N ALA A 78 28.87 6.51 1.67
CA ALA A 78 28.30 5.18 1.84
C ALA A 78 27.24 4.88 0.76
N ILE A 79 27.10 3.60 0.43
CA ILE A 79 26.07 3.13 -0.49
C ILE A 79 24.68 3.49 0.04
N PRO A 80 23.86 4.23 -0.72
CA PRO A 80 22.52 4.61 -0.26
C PRO A 80 21.62 3.40 -0.04
N ASN A 81 20.82 3.44 1.03
CA ASN A 81 19.89 2.38 1.39
C ASN A 81 18.81 2.09 0.32
N PHE A 82 18.65 2.95 -0.68
CA PHE A 82 17.78 2.71 -1.86
C PHE A 82 18.12 1.43 -2.61
N GLN A 83 19.39 0.99 -2.58
CA GLN A 83 19.81 -0.29 -3.20
C GLN A 83 19.19 -1.54 -2.53
N ARG A 84 18.65 -1.40 -1.34
CA ARG A 84 17.99 -2.51 -0.63
C ARG A 84 16.62 -2.85 -1.22
N PHE A 85 16.02 -1.97 -2.02
CA PHE A 85 14.75 -2.25 -2.67
C PHE A 85 14.94 -3.13 -3.91
N ASN A 86 14.27 -4.25 -3.96
CA ASN A 86 14.37 -5.23 -5.05
C ASN A 86 13.44 -4.94 -6.24
N ALA A 87 12.49 -4.01 -6.08
CA ALA A 87 11.55 -3.62 -7.12
C ALA A 87 11.59 -2.12 -7.35
N ILE A 88 11.61 -1.73 -8.61
CA ILE A 88 11.59 -0.33 -9.04
C ILE A 88 10.41 -0.16 -9.98
N GLY A 89 9.68 0.95 -9.82
CA GLY A 89 8.57 1.33 -10.69
C GLY A 89 8.62 2.81 -11.03
N LEU A 90 7.87 3.19 -12.04
CA LEU A 90 7.65 4.59 -12.43
C LEU A 90 6.18 4.93 -12.19
N ILE A 91 5.92 6.17 -11.78
CA ILE A 91 4.59 6.72 -11.58
C ILE A 91 4.38 7.97 -12.43
N LYS A 92 3.13 8.20 -12.85
CA LYS A 92 2.73 9.44 -13.50
C LYS A 92 2.30 10.44 -12.42
N THR A 93 3.10 11.48 -12.24
CA THR A 93 2.97 12.42 -11.10
C THR A 93 2.01 13.58 -11.34
N SER A 94 1.45 13.80 -12.56
CA SER A 94 0.47 14.89 -12.77
C SER A 94 -0.70 14.81 -11.79
N SER A 95 -1.24 15.96 -11.37
CA SER A 95 -2.53 16.02 -10.66
C SER A 95 -3.70 15.71 -11.64
N ALA A 96 -4.93 15.82 -11.18
CA ALA A 96 -6.10 15.68 -12.06
C ALA A 96 -6.26 16.87 -13.01
N THR A 97 -5.86 18.05 -12.56
CA THR A 97 -6.06 19.32 -13.29
C THR A 97 -4.81 19.88 -13.92
N ASP A 98 -3.62 19.50 -13.44
CA ASP A 98 -2.35 20.11 -13.82
C ASP A 98 -1.29 19.06 -14.21
N LEU A 99 -0.42 19.43 -15.15
CA LEU A 99 0.72 18.59 -15.56
C LEU A 99 1.72 18.40 -14.42
N ILE A 100 1.87 19.39 -13.55
CA ILE A 100 2.75 19.38 -12.39
C ILE A 100 1.90 19.32 -11.14
N THR A 101 2.02 18.23 -10.40
CA THR A 101 1.35 18.08 -9.10
C THR A 101 2.03 18.92 -8.02
N ASP A 102 1.26 19.36 -7.03
CA ASP A 102 1.82 19.76 -5.75
C ASP A 102 1.82 18.57 -4.75
N SER A 103 2.37 18.79 -3.56
CA SER A 103 2.44 17.76 -2.52
C SER A 103 1.04 17.33 -2.05
N ALA A 104 0.06 18.22 -2.06
CA ALA A 104 -1.28 17.94 -1.58
C ALA A 104 -2.02 16.97 -2.51
N ALA A 105 -2.08 17.27 -3.81
CA ALA A 105 -2.69 16.39 -4.80
C ALA A 105 -1.92 15.06 -4.92
N GLY A 106 -0.58 15.10 -4.87
CA GLY A 106 0.26 13.90 -4.91
C GLY A 106 0.04 12.98 -3.71
N ALA A 107 0.05 13.52 -2.50
CA ALA A 107 -0.18 12.74 -1.28
C ALA A 107 -1.64 12.26 -1.16
N THR A 108 -2.61 13.05 -1.61
CA THR A 108 -4.02 12.63 -1.70
C THR A 108 -4.14 11.42 -2.63
N ALA A 109 -3.47 11.43 -3.79
CA ALA A 109 -3.48 10.28 -4.70
C ALA A 109 -2.85 9.02 -4.07
N PHE A 110 -1.79 9.16 -3.26
CA PHE A 110 -1.22 8.04 -2.51
C PHE A 110 -2.16 7.51 -1.41
N SER A 111 -2.85 8.40 -0.72
CA SER A 111 -3.69 8.02 0.42
C SER A 111 -5.06 7.47 0.02
N THR A 112 -5.66 7.98 -1.07
CA THR A 112 -7.02 7.64 -1.50
C THR A 112 -7.07 6.74 -2.74
N GLY A 113 -5.99 6.72 -3.54
CA GLY A 113 -5.97 6.06 -4.85
C GLY A 113 -6.55 6.90 -5.99
N GLU A 114 -7.01 8.12 -5.72
CA GLU A 114 -7.62 9.02 -6.70
C GLU A 114 -6.83 10.32 -6.86
N LYS A 115 -6.69 10.77 -8.11
CA LYS A 115 -6.09 12.08 -8.41
C LYS A 115 -7.09 13.19 -8.15
N THR A 116 -6.56 14.30 -7.64
CA THR A 116 -7.34 15.53 -7.36
C THR A 116 -6.62 16.79 -7.89
N TYR A 117 -7.19 17.96 -7.64
CA TYR A 117 -6.58 19.24 -7.99
C TYR A 117 -5.47 19.64 -7.00
N ASN A 118 -4.56 20.50 -7.45
CA ASN A 118 -3.46 21.01 -6.61
C ASN A 118 -4.01 21.75 -5.39
N GLY A 119 -3.42 21.50 -4.22
CA GLY A 119 -3.85 22.07 -2.94
C GLY A 119 -4.87 21.25 -2.17
N SER A 120 -5.54 20.28 -2.78
CA SER A 120 -6.57 19.46 -2.15
C SER A 120 -5.98 18.45 -1.14
N ILE A 121 -6.61 18.33 0.02
CA ILE A 121 -6.26 17.38 1.08
C ILE A 121 -7.38 16.34 1.23
N GLY A 122 -7.15 15.10 0.82
CA GLY A 122 -8.09 14.00 1.02
C GLY A 122 -9.46 14.16 0.36
N MET A 123 -9.58 15.02 -0.65
CA MET A 123 -10.82 15.27 -1.41
C MET A 123 -10.63 14.96 -2.89
N ASN A 124 -11.71 14.63 -3.60
CA ASN A 124 -11.71 14.50 -5.05
C ASN A 124 -11.82 15.89 -5.75
N THR A 125 -11.93 15.88 -7.07
CA THR A 125 -12.06 17.10 -7.89
C THR A 125 -13.32 17.90 -7.60
N ASP A 126 -14.38 17.26 -7.12
CA ASP A 126 -15.65 17.89 -6.75
C ASP A 126 -15.67 18.34 -5.29
N THR A 127 -14.54 18.33 -4.61
CA THR A 127 -14.40 18.69 -3.19
C THR A 127 -15.21 17.77 -2.25
N ILE A 128 -15.39 16.52 -2.63
CA ILE A 128 -16.02 15.50 -1.80
C ILE A 128 -14.91 14.68 -1.08
N PRO A 129 -14.99 14.52 0.26
CA PRO A 129 -14.06 13.71 1.02
C PRO A 129 -13.95 12.28 0.47
N GLN A 130 -12.71 11.78 0.31
CA GLN A 130 -12.44 10.42 -0.14
C GLN A 130 -11.84 9.59 0.98
N SER A 131 -12.34 8.37 1.16
CA SER A 131 -11.76 7.48 2.17
C SER A 131 -10.28 7.23 1.89
N ASN A 132 -9.44 7.51 2.87
CA ASN A 132 -8.01 7.28 2.79
C ASN A 132 -7.61 5.90 3.31
N ILE A 133 -6.36 5.50 3.04
CA ILE A 133 -5.87 4.17 3.41
C ILE A 133 -5.85 3.96 4.93
N ILE A 134 -5.59 4.99 5.75
CA ILE A 134 -5.62 4.90 7.21
C ILE A 134 -7.01 4.51 7.69
N GLU A 135 -8.07 5.17 7.20
CA GLU A 135 -9.45 4.85 7.53
C GLU A 135 -9.82 3.41 7.12
N LEU A 136 -9.33 2.97 5.95
CA LEU A 136 -9.63 1.64 5.42
C LEU A 136 -8.95 0.52 6.23
N VAL A 137 -7.68 0.71 6.63
CA VAL A 137 -6.94 -0.32 7.37
C VAL A 137 -7.29 -0.33 8.85
N SER A 138 -7.62 0.81 9.44
CA SER A 138 -8.10 0.91 10.83
C SER A 138 -9.39 0.11 11.03
N LYS A 139 -10.34 0.18 10.07
CA LYS A 139 -11.57 -0.65 10.08
C LYS A 139 -11.28 -2.16 10.04
N ARG A 140 -10.07 -2.56 9.64
CA ARG A 140 -9.60 -3.95 9.65
C ARG A 140 -8.77 -4.30 10.89
N GLY A 141 -8.74 -3.42 11.89
CA GLY A 141 -8.01 -3.62 13.14
C GLY A 141 -6.49 -3.43 13.05
N MET A 142 -5.98 -2.85 11.96
CA MET A 142 -4.56 -2.53 11.86
C MET A 142 -4.26 -1.25 12.65
N LYS A 143 -3.12 -1.22 13.32
CA LYS A 143 -2.57 0.00 13.92
C LYS A 143 -2.00 0.91 12.83
N THR A 144 -2.17 2.22 13.03
CA THR A 144 -1.85 3.21 12.01
C THR A 144 -0.98 4.33 12.59
N GLY A 145 -0.10 4.88 11.76
CA GLY A 145 0.77 5.96 12.19
C GLY A 145 1.25 6.85 11.05
N VAL A 146 1.48 8.13 11.37
CA VAL A 146 2.05 9.12 10.45
C VAL A 146 3.21 9.83 11.11
N ILE A 147 4.36 9.84 10.44
CA ILE A 147 5.58 10.54 10.91
C ILE A 147 6.02 11.51 9.81
N ALA A 148 6.31 12.74 10.16
CA ALA A 148 6.78 13.74 9.23
C ALA A 148 7.87 14.64 9.84
N THR A 149 8.78 15.13 9.01
CA THR A 149 9.74 16.16 9.38
C THR A 149 9.19 17.57 9.24
N SER A 150 8.06 17.74 8.57
CA SER A 150 7.28 18.97 8.50
C SER A 150 6.34 19.10 9.70
N SER A 151 5.49 20.13 9.69
CA SER A 151 4.28 20.15 10.52
C SER A 151 3.38 18.94 10.17
N ILE A 152 2.67 18.39 11.15
CA ILE A 152 1.67 17.34 10.93
C ILE A 152 0.52 17.86 10.04
N THR A 153 0.28 19.16 10.03
CA THR A 153 -0.71 19.83 9.18
C THR A 153 -0.21 20.14 7.77
N HIS A 154 1.07 19.81 7.45
CA HIS A 154 1.58 19.94 6.09
C HIS A 154 0.86 18.96 5.17
N ALA A 155 0.76 19.32 3.89
CA ALA A 155 -0.06 18.61 2.91
C ALA A 155 0.18 17.08 2.88
N THR A 156 1.44 16.65 2.88
CA THR A 156 1.80 15.24 2.74
C THR A 156 1.29 14.39 3.89
N PRO A 157 1.59 14.67 5.18
CA PRO A 157 1.01 13.91 6.28
C PRO A 157 -0.51 14.13 6.41
N ALA A 158 -1.01 15.36 6.17
CA ALA A 158 -2.42 15.69 6.30
C ALA A 158 -3.34 14.88 5.38
N SER A 159 -2.90 14.57 4.18
CA SER A 159 -3.67 13.78 3.20
C SER A 159 -3.98 12.36 3.66
N PHE A 160 -3.35 11.87 4.73
CA PHE A 160 -3.61 10.56 5.30
C PHE A 160 -4.63 10.57 6.45
N TYR A 161 -5.11 11.76 6.90
CA TYR A 161 -6.07 11.82 8.00
C TYR A 161 -7.10 12.95 7.90
N ALA A 162 -6.95 13.90 6.96
CA ALA A 162 -7.80 15.08 6.86
C ALA A 162 -8.47 15.18 5.48
N HIS A 163 -9.60 15.93 5.45
CA HIS A 163 -10.37 16.23 4.25
C HIS A 163 -10.65 17.73 4.21
N VAL A 164 -9.77 18.49 3.54
CA VAL A 164 -9.81 19.96 3.50
C VAL A 164 -9.57 20.45 2.07
N LYS A 165 -10.31 21.47 1.66
CA LYS A 165 -10.27 22.00 0.29
C LYS A 165 -8.90 22.57 -0.10
N SER A 166 -8.13 23.06 0.87
CA SER A 166 -6.86 23.72 0.60
C SER A 166 -5.84 23.43 1.70
N ARG A 167 -4.63 23.10 1.28
CA ARG A 167 -3.44 22.96 2.14
C ARG A 167 -3.07 24.24 2.89
N GLU A 168 -3.56 25.39 2.42
CA GLU A 168 -3.31 26.70 3.02
C GLU A 168 -4.18 26.97 4.26
N LEU A 169 -4.92 25.97 4.72
CA LEU A 169 -5.80 26.03 5.90
C LEU A 169 -5.30 25.12 7.04
N PRO A 170 -4.07 25.33 7.55
CA PRO A 170 -3.45 24.39 8.53
C PRO A 170 -4.23 24.30 9.84
N GLU A 171 -4.92 25.34 10.27
CA GLU A 171 -5.77 25.30 11.45
C GLU A 171 -7.03 24.45 11.24
N GLU A 172 -7.60 24.46 10.04
CA GLU A 172 -8.70 23.56 9.67
C GLU A 172 -8.22 22.12 9.56
N ILE A 173 -7.06 21.88 8.93
CA ILE A 173 -6.43 20.56 8.87
C ILE A 173 -6.21 20.00 10.28
N ALA A 174 -5.72 20.81 11.22
CA ALA A 174 -5.50 20.39 12.60
C ALA A 174 -6.79 19.88 13.29
N THR A 175 -7.95 20.39 12.88
CA THR A 175 -9.24 19.94 13.45
C THR A 175 -9.60 18.50 13.10
N TRP A 176 -9.00 17.93 12.07
CA TRP A 176 -9.25 16.55 11.67
C TRP A 176 -8.46 15.53 12.47
N LEU A 177 -7.31 15.92 13.02
CA LEU A 177 -6.41 14.98 13.67
C LEU A 177 -7.04 14.28 14.88
N HIS A 178 -7.78 14.99 15.72
CA HIS A 178 -8.44 14.39 16.89
C HIS A 178 -9.62 13.46 16.51
N LYS A 179 -10.15 13.59 15.30
CA LYS A 179 -11.23 12.73 14.78
C LYS A 179 -10.70 11.57 13.94
N SER A 180 -9.37 11.56 13.69
CA SER A 180 -8.76 10.57 12.80
C SER A 180 -8.63 9.20 13.45
N GLU A 181 -8.49 8.19 12.58
CA GLU A 181 -8.24 6.79 12.97
C GLU A 181 -6.75 6.51 13.24
N LEU A 182 -5.94 7.55 13.47
CA LEU A 182 -4.53 7.37 13.81
C LEU A 182 -4.36 6.87 15.24
N ASP A 183 -3.43 5.93 15.39
CA ASP A 183 -2.95 5.47 16.70
C ASP A 183 -1.65 6.18 17.10
N TYR A 184 -0.86 6.63 16.11
CA TYR A 184 0.42 7.26 16.35
C TYR A 184 0.68 8.39 15.37
N PHE A 185 1.21 9.51 15.86
CA PHE A 185 1.82 10.52 15.00
C PHE A 185 3.03 11.19 15.68
N ALA A 186 4.00 11.59 14.85
CA ALA A 186 5.15 12.36 15.29
C ALA A 186 5.59 13.37 14.24
N ALA A 187 5.53 14.67 14.56
CA ALA A 187 5.87 15.75 13.63
C ALA A 187 6.05 17.09 14.40
N GLY A 188 6.26 18.17 13.66
CA GLY A 188 6.08 19.52 14.16
C GLY A 188 4.63 19.99 14.06
N GLY A 189 4.38 21.29 14.29
CA GLY A 189 3.08 21.95 14.08
C GLY A 189 2.32 22.31 15.35
N LEU A 190 2.97 22.33 16.52
CA LEU A 190 2.33 22.64 17.81
C LEU A 190 1.48 23.91 17.79
N LYS A 191 1.93 24.96 17.06
CA LYS A 191 1.21 26.24 16.96
C LYS A 191 -0.23 26.10 16.46
N PHE A 192 -0.49 25.15 15.54
CA PHE A 192 -1.81 24.96 14.93
C PHE A 192 -2.80 24.27 15.87
N PHE A 193 -2.34 23.76 17.00
CA PHE A 193 -3.16 23.13 18.04
C PHE A 193 -3.28 23.98 19.31
N ALA A 194 -2.23 24.71 19.70
CA ALA A 194 -2.16 25.44 20.96
C ALA A 194 -2.19 26.96 20.82
N GLN A 195 -1.85 27.52 19.63
CA GLN A 195 -1.72 28.96 19.40
C GLN A 195 -2.63 29.43 18.27
N ARG A 196 -3.86 28.96 18.28
CA ARG A 196 -4.84 29.19 17.22
C ARG A 196 -5.52 30.54 17.32
N LYS A 197 -5.96 31.06 16.18
CA LYS A 197 -6.71 32.33 16.11
C LYS A 197 -8.10 32.24 16.78
N ASP A 198 -8.71 31.05 16.77
CA ASP A 198 -9.99 30.79 17.41
C ASP A 198 -9.91 30.53 18.91
N SER A 199 -8.71 30.60 19.49
CA SER A 199 -8.42 30.33 20.91
C SER A 199 -8.85 28.94 21.41
N ILE A 200 -9.18 28.00 20.53
CA ILE A 200 -9.54 26.62 20.89
C ILE A 200 -8.28 25.80 21.10
N ASN A 201 -8.16 25.14 22.25
CA ASN A 201 -7.05 24.24 22.53
C ASN A 201 -7.34 22.83 21.98
N TYR A 202 -6.75 22.51 20.81
CA TYR A 202 -6.89 21.19 20.19
C TYR A 202 -6.00 20.11 20.81
N LEU A 203 -4.99 20.46 21.64
CA LEU A 203 -4.25 19.46 22.41
C LEU A 203 -5.19 18.75 23.39
N LYS A 204 -6.02 19.53 24.09
CA LYS A 204 -7.04 18.97 24.99
C LYS A 204 -8.02 18.06 24.23
N LYS A 205 -8.45 18.43 23.03
CA LYS A 205 -9.32 17.57 22.19
C LYS A 205 -8.64 16.27 21.76
N LEU A 206 -7.35 16.28 21.51
CA LEU A 206 -6.58 15.06 21.22
C LEU A 206 -6.52 14.15 22.46
N GLU A 207 -6.28 14.72 23.64
CA GLU A 207 -6.27 13.98 24.90
C GLU A 207 -7.66 13.38 25.24
N GLU A 208 -8.73 14.13 25.03
CA GLU A 208 -10.11 13.66 25.17
C GLU A 208 -10.44 12.47 24.22
N ASN A 209 -9.74 12.38 23.08
CA ASN A 209 -9.83 11.25 22.13
C ASN A 209 -8.78 10.15 22.37
N GLY A 210 -8.18 10.14 23.55
CA GLY A 210 -7.29 9.07 24.02
C GLY A 210 -5.84 9.17 23.62
N PHE A 211 -5.40 10.29 23.03
CA PHE A 211 -3.99 10.50 22.74
C PHE A 211 -3.21 10.92 23.99
N ILE A 212 -2.06 10.31 24.18
CA ILE A 212 -1.01 10.79 25.11
C ILE A 212 -0.14 11.76 24.32
N ILE A 213 -0.29 13.07 24.59
CA ILE A 213 0.43 14.11 23.86
C ILE A 213 1.75 14.46 24.54
N LYS A 214 2.81 14.56 23.73
CA LYS A 214 4.14 15.00 24.12
C LYS A 214 4.63 16.09 23.17
N THR A 215 5.26 17.13 23.73
CA THR A 215 5.71 18.31 22.96
C THR A 215 7.23 18.50 22.96
N ASN A 216 7.97 17.69 23.69
CA ASN A 216 9.41 17.89 23.90
C ASN A 216 10.26 16.64 23.66
N ASN A 217 9.80 15.44 24.01
CA ASN A 217 10.61 14.24 23.89
C ASN A 217 9.78 13.04 23.43
N LEU A 218 10.38 12.13 22.64
CA LEU A 218 9.84 10.81 22.39
C LEU A 218 9.98 9.93 23.63
N LEU A 219 8.96 9.15 23.93
CA LEU A 219 9.09 8.08 24.92
C LEU A 219 10.03 6.99 24.40
N LYS A 220 10.66 6.26 25.32
CA LYS A 220 11.41 5.05 24.94
C LYS A 220 10.41 3.99 24.48
N ASP A 221 10.85 3.10 23.58
CA ASP A 221 10.00 2.01 23.05
C ASP A 221 9.44 1.14 24.18
N SER A 222 10.19 0.96 25.28
CA SER A 222 9.75 0.25 26.49
C SER A 222 8.54 0.88 27.20
N ASP A 223 8.31 2.17 26.98
CA ASP A 223 7.28 2.95 27.68
C ASP A 223 6.00 3.08 26.83
N LEU A 224 6.02 2.55 25.61
CA LEU A 224 4.89 2.54 24.70
C LEU A 224 3.97 1.34 25.01
N LEU A 225 2.74 1.61 25.40
CA LEU A 225 1.72 0.59 25.60
C LEU A 225 0.91 0.40 24.32
N SER A 226 0.74 -0.84 23.87
CA SER A 226 0.12 -1.19 22.59
C SER A 226 -1.33 -0.71 22.41
N ASN A 227 -2.03 -0.45 23.51
CA ASN A 227 -3.44 -0.03 23.50
C ASN A 227 -3.63 1.48 23.55
N ASN A 228 -2.57 2.27 23.73
CA ASN A 228 -2.64 3.72 23.80
C ASN A 228 -2.41 4.36 22.43
N LYS A 229 -2.99 5.56 22.25
CA LYS A 229 -2.66 6.44 21.13
C LYS A 229 -1.59 7.44 21.57
N TYR A 230 -0.60 7.69 20.72
CA TYR A 230 0.49 8.62 21.04
C TYR A 230 0.61 9.72 19.99
N GLY A 231 0.73 10.95 20.44
CA GLY A 231 0.92 12.13 19.61
C GLY A 231 2.13 12.94 20.04
N TYR A 232 3.02 13.21 19.10
CA TYR A 232 4.23 14.00 19.33
C TYR A 232 4.22 15.24 18.42
N LEU A 233 4.21 16.42 19.07
CA LEU A 233 4.33 17.73 18.42
C LEU A 233 5.64 18.36 18.85
N LEU A 234 6.73 18.01 18.16
CA LEU A 234 8.11 18.19 18.58
C LEU A 234 8.71 19.56 18.19
N ALA A 235 7.95 20.36 17.44
CA ALA A 235 8.34 21.72 17.05
C ALA A 235 7.11 22.61 16.91
N ASN A 236 7.29 23.91 17.03
CA ASN A 236 6.20 24.88 16.89
C ASN A 236 5.64 24.92 15.46
N ASP A 237 6.52 24.80 14.46
CA ASP A 237 6.21 24.65 13.03
C ASP A 237 6.80 23.34 12.49
N GLY A 238 7.41 23.31 11.30
CA GLY A 238 8.20 22.17 10.85
C GLY A 238 9.39 21.87 11.74
N MET A 239 9.86 20.63 11.74
CA MET A 239 11.09 20.25 12.43
C MET A 239 12.28 20.97 11.79
N PRO A 240 13.29 21.41 12.56
CA PRO A 240 14.53 21.96 12.02
C PRO A 240 15.18 20.96 11.05
N LYS A 241 15.94 21.44 10.07
CA LYS A 241 16.71 20.56 9.18
C LYS A 241 17.86 19.89 9.95
N MET A 242 18.34 18.74 9.46
CA MET A 242 19.51 18.07 10.04
C MET A 242 20.74 18.98 10.02
N SER A 243 20.94 19.77 8.94
CA SER A 243 22.00 20.78 8.83
C SER A 243 21.89 21.93 9.83
N GLU A 244 20.72 22.14 10.43
CA GLU A 244 20.43 23.16 11.43
C GLU A 244 20.44 22.59 12.85
N GLY A 245 20.96 21.37 13.06
CA GLY A 245 21.11 20.76 14.38
C GLY A 245 19.81 20.20 14.96
N ARG A 246 18.91 19.66 14.11
CA ARG A 246 17.65 19.02 14.57
C ARG A 246 17.86 17.99 15.69
N GLY A 247 19.07 17.43 15.81
CA GLY A 247 19.35 16.37 16.76
C GLY A 247 18.76 15.01 16.35
N ASP A 248 18.91 14.03 17.24
CA ASP A 248 18.57 12.63 16.96
C ASP A 248 17.10 12.27 17.23
N PHE A 249 16.20 13.24 17.38
CA PHE A 249 14.80 12.99 17.71
C PHE A 249 14.14 11.94 16.81
N LEU A 250 14.35 12.03 15.50
CA LEU A 250 13.80 11.07 14.57
C LEU A 250 14.76 9.91 14.25
N ARG A 251 16.04 10.03 14.60
CA ARG A 251 17.02 8.96 14.43
C ARG A 251 16.82 7.81 15.42
N ASN A 252 16.35 8.11 16.61
CA ASN A 252 16.11 7.09 17.64
C ASN A 252 14.84 6.26 17.36
N SER A 253 13.89 6.79 16.60
CA SER A 253 12.72 6.03 16.13
C SER A 253 13.00 5.16 14.91
N SER A 254 14.14 5.35 14.25
CA SER A 254 14.58 4.59 13.07
C SER A 254 15.79 3.69 13.35
N LYS A 255 16.06 3.32 14.60
CA LYS A 255 17.08 2.29 14.87
C LYS A 255 16.69 0.97 14.19
N PRO A 256 17.66 0.29 13.52
CA PRO A 256 17.40 -0.89 12.70
C PRO A 256 16.87 -2.12 13.44
N SER A 257 16.60 -2.05 14.73
CA SER A 257 16.04 -3.14 15.52
C SER A 257 14.54 -3.38 15.27
N LEU A 258 13.89 -2.55 14.44
CA LEU A 258 12.48 -2.71 14.07
C LEU A 258 12.26 -3.10 12.60
N PHE A 259 13.34 -3.35 11.83
CA PHE A 259 13.23 -3.82 10.45
C PHE A 259 14.05 -5.09 10.22
#